data_c1b3ded5a02b275043f4c5b19df472c0
#
_entry.id   c1b3ded5a02b275043f4c5b19df472c0
#
_cell.length_a   1.000
_cell.length_b   1.000
_cell.length_c   1.000
_cell.angle_alpha   90.00
_cell.angle_beta   90.00
_cell.angle_gamma   90.00
#
_symmetry.space_group_name_H-M   'P 1'
#
loop_
_entity.id
_entity.type
_entity.pdbx_description
1 polymer ?
#
loop_
_entity_poly.entity_id
_entity_poly.type
_entity_poly.pdbx_seq_one_letter_code
_entity_poly.pdbx_strand_id
1 'polypeptide(L)'
;GAVGYTNALTRRVMDTVQHSALYQAQRADESVDVFTGLPFRTEDTHEPDEAEKAQAIADYLAGQDEQTRAEAYARVQAIPDPAWLDGVVAQQMNGLTRQQVEEQVSAEYAASMGVESEVVKGYIAEMSDEELFAQVEQTIRQAAAEQYADQVQTQLAQLTQAQQAALWQQGTWSQTQLAQLYNDMMPPTVSDATLEENYDRLGYADLEHPDGINLYAASFADKDEIAGVIAEYNSGVPEDDQISYTDYVALLMSSITNIISGISYLLIAFVGISLVVS
;
A
#
# COMPACT_ATOMS: atom_id res chain seq x y z
N GLY A 1 -7.43 -15.78 -30.39
CA GLY A 1 -7.91 -16.95 -29.68
C GLY A 1 -7.58 -16.81 -28.20
N ALA A 2 -8.57 -16.99 -27.32
CA ALA A 2 -8.35 -17.05 -25.89
C ALA A 2 -7.83 -18.45 -25.52
N VAL A 3 -6.83 -18.51 -24.61
CA VAL A 3 -6.37 -19.76 -24.03
C VAL A 3 -7.09 -19.93 -22.70
N GLY A 4 -7.94 -20.94 -22.60
CA GLY A 4 -8.60 -21.32 -21.35
C GLY A 4 -7.83 -22.46 -20.67
N TYR A 5 -7.65 -22.37 -19.37
CA TYR A 5 -7.09 -23.43 -18.55
C TYR A 5 -8.20 -24.23 -17.88
N THR A 6 -8.02 -25.53 -17.75
CA THR A 6 -8.97 -26.43 -17.08
C THR A 6 -8.50 -26.71 -15.66
N ASN A 7 -9.42 -27.18 -14.80
CA ASN A 7 -9.09 -27.64 -13.44
C ASN A 7 -7.98 -28.71 -13.39
N ALA A 8 -7.72 -29.41 -14.52
CA ALA A 8 -6.63 -30.36 -14.61
C ALA A 8 -5.26 -29.68 -14.49
N LEU A 9 -5.09 -28.47 -15.05
CA LEU A 9 -3.85 -27.69 -14.89
C LEU A 9 -3.68 -27.26 -13.44
N THR A 10 -4.73 -26.71 -12.84
CA THR A 10 -4.71 -26.27 -11.44
C THR A 10 -4.32 -27.42 -10.51
N ARG A 11 -4.96 -28.57 -10.65
CA ARG A 11 -4.62 -29.78 -9.86
C ARG A 11 -3.17 -30.21 -10.06
N ARG A 12 -2.63 -30.17 -11.28
CA ARG A 12 -1.24 -30.51 -11.55
C ARG A 12 -0.27 -29.50 -10.92
N VAL A 13 -0.61 -28.21 -10.95
CA VAL A 13 0.19 -27.17 -10.28
C VAL A 13 0.18 -27.41 -8.77
N MET A 14 -1.00 -27.64 -8.16
CA MET A 14 -1.11 -27.95 -6.74
C MET A 14 -0.30 -29.19 -6.34
N ASP A 15 -0.39 -30.26 -7.11
CA ASP A 15 0.41 -31.46 -6.89
C ASP A 15 1.92 -31.15 -6.91
N THR A 16 2.37 -30.33 -7.86
CA THR A 16 3.77 -29.90 -7.94
C THR A 16 4.18 -29.02 -6.76
N VAL A 17 3.34 -28.07 -6.36
CA VAL A 17 3.56 -27.18 -5.21
C VAL A 17 3.67 -27.98 -3.93
N GLN A 18 2.73 -28.89 -3.67
CA GLN A 18 2.70 -29.72 -2.48
C GLN A 18 3.91 -30.64 -2.35
N HIS A 19 4.57 -31.03 -3.45
CA HIS A 19 5.79 -31.80 -3.46
C HIS A 19 7.07 -30.96 -3.44
N SER A 20 6.95 -29.63 -3.45
CA SER A 20 8.13 -28.76 -3.35
C SER A 20 8.74 -28.78 -1.94
N ALA A 21 10.08 -28.65 -1.88
CA ALA A 21 10.80 -28.69 -0.61
C ALA A 21 10.37 -27.55 0.34
N LEU A 22 10.09 -26.36 -0.19
CA LEU A 22 9.65 -25.21 0.61
C LEU A 22 8.24 -25.41 1.20
N TYR A 23 7.30 -25.93 0.39
CA TYR A 23 5.96 -26.25 0.90
C TYR A 23 6.02 -27.30 1.99
N GLN A 24 6.79 -28.37 1.78
CA GLN A 24 6.95 -29.43 2.78
C GLN A 24 7.63 -28.93 4.06
N ALA A 25 8.60 -28.01 3.96
CA ALA A 25 9.22 -27.37 5.11
C ALA A 25 8.20 -26.49 5.88
N GLN A 26 7.42 -25.65 5.18
CA GLN A 26 6.39 -24.84 5.81
C GLN A 26 5.31 -25.71 6.48
N ARG A 27 4.92 -26.80 5.84
CA ARG A 27 3.92 -27.73 6.37
C ARG A 27 4.44 -28.52 7.58
N ALA A 28 5.74 -28.76 7.64
CA ALA A 28 6.38 -29.45 8.77
C ALA A 28 6.47 -28.56 10.02
N ASP A 29 6.59 -27.25 9.84
CA ASP A 29 6.58 -26.27 10.92
C ASP A 29 5.75 -25.04 10.51
N GLU A 30 4.49 -25.01 10.92
CA GLU A 30 3.55 -23.93 10.66
C GLU A 30 3.74 -22.73 11.61
N SER A 31 4.68 -22.79 12.54
CA SER A 31 5.00 -21.69 13.46
C SER A 31 6.12 -20.80 12.97
N VAL A 32 6.88 -21.22 11.96
CA VAL A 32 8.06 -20.54 11.42
C VAL A 32 7.87 -20.22 9.95
N ASP A 33 8.17 -19.00 9.57
CA ASP A 33 8.19 -18.57 8.18
C ASP A 33 9.37 -19.22 7.43
N VAL A 34 9.07 -20.05 6.46
CA VAL A 34 10.07 -20.81 5.68
C VAL A 34 11.00 -19.91 4.84
N PHE A 35 10.60 -18.68 4.55
CA PHE A 35 11.40 -17.74 3.75
C PHE A 35 12.41 -16.96 4.59
N THR A 36 12.07 -16.66 5.84
CA THR A 36 12.90 -15.85 6.74
C THR A 36 13.55 -16.66 7.84
N GLY A 37 12.98 -17.81 8.19
CA GLY A 37 13.38 -18.60 9.36
C GLY A 37 12.93 -18.00 10.70
N LEU A 38 12.09 -16.96 10.67
CA LEU A 38 11.57 -16.30 11.86
C LEU A 38 10.21 -16.90 12.26
N PRO A 39 9.86 -16.90 13.54
CA PRO A 39 8.52 -17.29 13.98
C PRO A 39 7.48 -16.30 13.43
N PHE A 40 6.29 -16.81 13.10
CA PHE A 40 5.18 -15.95 12.79
C PHE A 40 4.71 -15.17 14.02
N ARG A 41 4.19 -13.96 13.77
CA ARG A 41 3.54 -13.16 14.83
C ARG A 41 2.29 -13.87 15.35
N THR A 42 2.13 -13.91 16.65
CA THR A 42 0.96 -14.46 17.34
C THR A 42 0.34 -13.39 18.25
N GLU A 43 -0.84 -13.65 18.80
CA GLU A 43 -1.46 -12.74 19.77
C GLU A 43 -0.61 -12.54 21.04
N ASP A 44 0.20 -13.52 21.40
CA ASP A 44 1.11 -13.47 22.54
C ASP A 44 2.48 -12.86 22.21
N THR A 45 2.71 -12.45 20.96
CA THR A 45 3.98 -11.84 20.57
C THR A 45 4.12 -10.48 21.23
N HIS A 46 5.13 -10.37 22.13
CA HIS A 46 5.43 -9.10 22.75
C HIS A 46 6.01 -8.12 21.73
N GLU A 47 5.33 -7.00 21.56
CA GLU A 47 5.88 -5.87 20.80
C GLU A 47 6.55 -4.92 21.77
N PRO A 48 7.88 -4.66 21.64
CA PRO A 48 8.56 -3.77 22.53
C PRO A 48 8.00 -2.35 22.41
N ASP A 49 7.78 -1.72 23.54
CA ASP A 49 7.41 -0.31 23.60
C ASP A 49 8.60 0.61 23.25
N GLU A 50 8.35 1.92 23.15
CA GLU A 50 9.41 2.88 22.80
C GLU A 50 10.61 2.84 23.78
N ALA A 51 10.37 2.61 25.07
CA ALA A 51 11.43 2.54 26.06
C ALA A 51 12.27 1.27 25.90
N GLU A 52 11.62 0.15 25.66
CA GLU A 52 12.27 -1.14 25.42
C GLU A 52 13.08 -1.09 24.12
N LYS A 53 12.51 -0.51 23.04
CA LYS A 53 13.22 -0.30 21.77
C LYS A 53 14.45 0.60 21.96
N ALA A 54 14.30 1.70 22.68
CA ALA A 54 15.42 2.62 22.94
C ALA A 54 16.54 1.95 23.74
N GLN A 55 16.20 1.15 24.75
CA GLN A 55 17.18 0.41 25.52
C GLN A 55 17.87 -0.66 24.68
N ALA A 56 17.09 -1.45 23.91
CA ALA A 56 17.64 -2.54 23.10
C ALA A 56 18.61 -2.05 22.03
N ILE A 57 18.32 -0.93 21.35
CA ILE A 57 19.26 -0.35 20.36
C ILE A 57 20.49 0.22 21.00
N ALA A 58 20.37 0.85 22.19
CA ALA A 58 21.52 1.38 22.92
C ALA A 58 22.47 0.25 23.36
N ASP A 59 21.93 -0.85 23.89
CA ASP A 59 22.69 -2.03 24.28
C ASP A 59 23.35 -2.71 23.08
N TYR A 60 22.63 -2.83 21.97
CA TYR A 60 23.17 -3.36 20.73
C TYR A 60 24.38 -2.55 20.23
N LEU A 61 24.23 -1.24 20.14
CA LEU A 61 25.26 -0.34 19.62
C LEU A 61 26.47 -0.21 20.55
N ALA A 62 26.31 -0.46 21.84
CA ALA A 62 27.42 -0.47 22.79
C ALA A 62 28.48 -1.54 22.47
N GLY A 63 28.04 -2.67 21.89
CA GLY A 63 28.89 -3.78 21.47
C GLY A 63 29.39 -3.71 20.03
N GLN A 64 28.94 -2.74 19.22
CA GLN A 64 29.25 -2.66 17.80
C GLN A 64 30.56 -1.96 17.48
N ASP A 65 31.05 -2.16 16.26
CA ASP A 65 32.25 -1.50 15.74
C ASP A 65 32.02 -0.01 15.44
N GLU A 66 33.11 0.65 15.04
CA GLU A 66 33.10 2.07 14.70
C GLU A 66 32.20 2.39 13.52
N GLN A 67 32.17 1.49 12.52
CA GLN A 67 31.33 1.68 11.33
C GLN A 67 29.84 1.68 11.68
N THR A 68 29.38 0.68 12.41
CA THR A 68 27.98 0.55 12.82
C THR A 68 27.53 1.74 13.68
N ARG A 69 28.41 2.21 14.60
CA ARG A 69 28.11 3.41 15.41
C ARG A 69 28.07 4.68 14.59
N ALA A 70 28.91 4.82 13.57
CA ALA A 70 28.86 5.96 12.65
C ALA A 70 27.58 5.96 11.81
N GLU A 71 27.15 4.79 11.35
CA GLU A 71 25.87 4.62 10.64
C GLU A 71 24.68 4.96 11.55
N ALA A 72 24.70 4.51 12.81
CA ALA A 72 23.68 4.86 13.80
C ALA A 72 23.62 6.39 14.04
N TYR A 73 24.77 7.04 14.16
CA TYR A 73 24.84 8.48 14.27
C TYR A 73 24.23 9.19 13.08
N ALA A 74 24.57 8.76 11.87
CA ALA A 74 24.05 9.35 10.64
C ALA A 74 22.52 9.20 10.54
N ARG A 75 22.00 8.02 10.86
CA ARG A 75 20.56 7.75 10.84
C ARG A 75 19.79 8.56 11.87
N VAL A 76 20.26 8.57 13.13
CA VAL A 76 19.57 9.32 14.20
C VAL A 76 19.57 10.82 13.95
N GLN A 77 20.65 11.36 13.36
CA GLN A 77 20.71 12.77 12.99
C GLN A 77 19.75 13.11 11.83
N ALA A 78 19.46 12.16 10.95
CA ALA A 78 18.53 12.34 9.84
C ALA A 78 17.05 12.30 10.29
N ILE A 79 16.77 11.93 11.55
CA ILE A 79 15.42 11.96 12.12
C ILE A 79 15.12 13.39 12.59
N PRO A 80 14.19 14.11 11.95
CA PRO A 80 13.86 15.47 12.37
C PRO A 80 13.09 15.47 13.69
N ASP A 81 13.25 16.54 14.45
CA ASP A 81 12.46 16.76 15.65
C ASP A 81 10.96 16.85 15.31
N PRO A 82 10.07 16.11 15.99
CA PRO A 82 8.65 16.12 15.72
C PRO A 82 8.02 17.53 15.79
N ALA A 83 8.42 18.35 16.75
CA ALA A 83 7.89 19.70 16.89
C ALA A 83 8.33 20.61 15.72
N TRP A 84 9.54 20.40 15.19
CA TRP A 84 9.98 21.08 13.98
C TRP A 84 9.13 20.65 12.76
N LEU A 85 8.88 19.35 12.59
CA LEU A 85 8.00 18.84 11.52
C LEU A 85 6.60 19.41 11.62
N ASP A 86 6.03 19.39 12.82
CA ASP A 86 4.68 19.96 13.05
C ASP A 86 4.64 21.45 12.71
N GLY A 87 5.69 22.18 13.02
CA GLY A 87 5.86 23.59 12.65
C GLY A 87 5.89 23.79 11.13
N VAL A 88 6.64 22.97 10.40
CA VAL A 88 6.71 23.02 8.93
C VAL A 88 5.37 22.72 8.31
N VAL A 89 4.70 21.65 8.78
CA VAL A 89 3.38 21.25 8.31
C VAL A 89 2.38 22.37 8.56
N ALA A 90 2.30 22.88 9.79
CA ALA A 90 1.38 23.96 10.14
C ALA A 90 1.61 25.21 9.27
N GLN A 91 2.87 25.56 8.98
CA GLN A 91 3.21 26.68 8.12
C GLN A 91 2.77 26.46 6.68
N GLN A 92 2.97 25.27 6.12
CA GLN A 92 2.61 24.97 4.72
C GLN A 92 1.11 24.77 4.54
N MET A 93 0.43 24.21 5.54
CA MET A 93 -1.02 24.04 5.54
C MET A 93 -1.79 25.35 5.74
N ASN A 94 -1.12 26.36 6.32
CA ASN A 94 -1.78 27.62 6.65
C ASN A 94 -2.26 28.38 5.41
N GLY A 95 -3.58 28.57 5.33
CA GLY A 95 -4.21 29.30 4.23
C GLY A 95 -4.47 28.47 2.96
N LEU A 96 -4.15 27.17 2.96
CA LEU A 96 -4.56 26.27 1.87
C LEU A 96 -6.08 26.10 1.86
N THR A 97 -6.68 26.30 0.69
CA THR A 97 -8.09 26.00 0.45
C THR A 97 -8.23 24.67 -0.27
N ARG A 98 -9.38 24.00 -0.12
CA ARG A 98 -9.69 22.78 -0.85
C ARG A 98 -9.43 22.93 -2.35
N GLN A 99 -9.90 24.00 -2.95
CA GLN A 99 -9.72 24.23 -4.38
C GLN A 99 -8.24 24.30 -4.80
N GLN A 100 -7.39 24.97 -4.02
CA GLN A 100 -5.94 25.01 -4.29
C GLN A 100 -5.29 23.65 -4.19
N VAL A 101 -5.68 22.86 -3.19
CA VAL A 101 -5.21 21.48 -3.01
C VAL A 101 -5.65 20.61 -4.18
N GLU A 102 -6.91 20.65 -4.58
CA GLU A 102 -7.45 19.90 -5.72
C GLU A 102 -6.71 20.24 -7.03
N GLU A 103 -6.46 21.51 -7.29
CA GLU A 103 -5.73 21.94 -8.49
C GLU A 103 -4.28 21.45 -8.48
N GLN A 104 -3.57 21.58 -7.35
CA GLN A 104 -2.18 21.19 -7.23
C GLN A 104 -2.02 19.67 -7.29
N VAL A 105 -2.76 18.93 -6.47
CA VAL A 105 -2.70 17.46 -6.41
C VAL A 105 -3.11 16.85 -7.75
N SER A 106 -4.18 17.36 -8.39
CA SER A 106 -4.60 16.84 -9.68
C SER A 106 -3.59 17.09 -10.79
N ALA A 107 -2.93 18.23 -10.79
CA ALA A 107 -1.89 18.54 -11.78
C ALA A 107 -0.66 17.65 -11.61
N GLU A 108 -0.20 17.44 -10.37
CA GLU A 108 0.96 16.63 -10.06
C GLU A 108 0.74 15.14 -10.36
N TYR A 109 -0.40 14.59 -9.92
CA TYR A 109 -0.78 13.20 -10.22
C TYR A 109 -0.99 12.97 -11.72
N ALA A 110 -1.66 13.88 -12.40
CA ALA A 110 -1.86 13.80 -13.84
C ALA A 110 -0.52 13.77 -14.60
N ALA A 111 0.44 14.59 -14.19
CA ALA A 111 1.77 14.63 -14.79
C ALA A 111 2.55 13.31 -14.52
N SER A 112 2.46 12.77 -13.32
CA SER A 112 3.18 11.54 -12.95
C SER A 112 2.60 10.28 -13.61
N MET A 113 1.27 10.21 -13.76
CA MET A 113 0.57 9.04 -14.31
C MET A 113 0.29 9.14 -15.81
N GLY A 114 0.54 10.29 -16.45
CA GLY A 114 0.24 10.51 -17.87
C GLY A 114 -1.25 10.52 -18.21
N VAL A 115 -2.10 10.92 -17.26
CA VAL A 115 -3.56 11.06 -17.41
C VAL A 115 -3.98 12.52 -17.43
N GLU A 116 -5.20 12.81 -17.86
CA GLU A 116 -5.72 14.17 -17.80
C GLU A 116 -6.07 14.57 -16.34
N SER A 117 -5.72 15.81 -15.96
CA SER A 117 -5.96 16.30 -14.58
C SER A 117 -7.44 16.30 -14.18
N GLU A 118 -8.35 16.40 -15.14
CA GLU A 118 -9.78 16.35 -14.90
C GLU A 118 -10.28 14.99 -14.41
N VAL A 119 -9.61 13.91 -14.83
CA VAL A 119 -9.90 12.56 -14.32
C VAL A 119 -9.51 12.46 -12.84
N VAL A 120 -8.33 12.98 -12.49
CA VAL A 120 -7.84 12.99 -11.10
C VAL A 120 -8.73 13.87 -10.21
N LYS A 121 -9.16 15.02 -10.69
CA LYS A 121 -10.11 15.90 -9.97
C LYS A 121 -11.42 15.18 -9.65
N GLY A 122 -11.91 14.34 -10.56
CA GLY A 122 -13.11 13.54 -10.32
C GLY A 122 -12.98 12.63 -9.09
N TYR A 123 -11.81 11.97 -8.93
CA TYR A 123 -11.54 11.16 -7.75
C TYR A 123 -11.37 11.99 -6.47
N ILE A 124 -10.66 13.11 -6.54
CA ILE A 124 -10.45 14.00 -5.39
C ILE A 124 -11.79 14.61 -4.92
N ALA A 125 -12.71 14.90 -5.84
CA ALA A 125 -14.02 15.45 -5.50
C ALA A 125 -14.89 14.52 -4.64
N GLU A 126 -14.64 13.19 -4.70
CA GLU A 126 -15.32 12.19 -3.87
C GLU A 126 -14.75 12.10 -2.46
N MET A 127 -13.53 12.61 -2.23
CA MET A 127 -12.90 12.62 -0.91
C MET A 127 -13.51 13.73 -0.02
N SER A 128 -13.65 13.45 1.27
CA SER A 128 -13.97 14.49 2.25
C SER A 128 -12.81 15.48 2.42
N ASP A 129 -13.11 16.68 2.94
CA ASP A 129 -12.06 17.67 3.25
C ASP A 129 -11.02 17.09 4.22
N GLU A 130 -11.48 16.37 5.24
CA GLU A 130 -10.63 15.76 6.27
C GLU A 130 -9.65 14.77 5.66
N GLU A 131 -10.12 13.85 4.80
CA GLU A 131 -9.27 12.86 4.12
C GLU A 131 -8.24 13.53 3.19
N LEU A 132 -8.70 14.51 2.39
CA LEU A 132 -7.81 15.22 1.45
C LEU A 132 -6.72 15.98 2.20
N PHE A 133 -7.08 16.75 3.22
CA PHE A 133 -6.11 17.52 4.00
C PHE A 133 -5.18 16.63 4.81
N ALA A 134 -5.65 15.51 5.35
CA ALA A 134 -4.79 14.53 6.04
C ALA A 134 -3.73 13.93 5.09
N GLN A 135 -4.11 13.64 3.85
CA GLN A 135 -3.17 13.12 2.84
C GLN A 135 -2.12 14.17 2.43
N VAL A 136 -2.55 15.43 2.27
CA VAL A 136 -1.62 16.54 1.98
C VAL A 136 -0.66 16.76 3.14
N GLU A 137 -1.17 16.76 4.38
CA GLU A 137 -0.33 16.85 5.58
C GLU A 137 0.73 15.76 5.61
N GLN A 138 0.35 14.52 5.35
CA GLN A 138 1.29 13.40 5.31
C GLN A 138 2.35 13.58 4.22
N THR A 139 1.97 14.06 3.04
CA THR A 139 2.89 14.33 1.93
C THR A 139 3.88 15.45 2.29
N ILE A 140 3.40 16.54 2.88
CA ILE A 140 4.25 17.64 3.36
C ILE A 140 5.23 17.14 4.42
N ARG A 141 4.75 16.35 5.37
CA ARG A 141 5.55 15.77 6.46
C ARG A 141 6.66 14.88 5.90
N GLN A 142 6.35 14.02 4.96
CA GLN A 142 7.33 13.17 4.30
C GLN A 142 8.36 13.97 3.52
N ALA A 143 7.94 14.91 2.68
CA ALA A 143 8.84 15.76 1.89
C ALA A 143 9.77 16.61 2.79
N ALA A 144 9.24 17.16 3.90
CA ALA A 144 10.05 17.90 4.86
C ALA A 144 11.07 17.01 5.56
N ALA A 145 10.70 15.78 5.93
CA ALA A 145 11.62 14.83 6.54
C ALA A 145 12.73 14.40 5.57
N GLU A 146 12.41 14.12 4.31
CA GLU A 146 13.38 13.80 3.26
C GLU A 146 14.36 14.96 3.03
N GLN A 147 13.86 16.19 2.91
CA GLN A 147 14.69 17.38 2.73
C GLN A 147 15.62 17.61 3.93
N TYR A 148 15.12 17.38 5.14
CA TYR A 148 15.93 17.46 6.34
C TYR A 148 17.05 16.41 6.35
N ALA A 149 16.72 15.16 6.00
CA ALA A 149 17.69 14.07 5.92
C ALA A 149 18.79 14.36 4.90
N ASP A 150 18.46 14.90 3.71
CA ASP A 150 19.41 15.29 2.68
C ASP A 150 20.37 16.40 3.16
N GLN A 151 19.86 17.39 3.87
CA GLN A 151 20.69 18.45 4.46
C GLN A 151 21.67 17.89 5.49
N VAL A 152 21.18 17.01 6.38
CA VAL A 152 22.00 16.32 7.39
C VAL A 152 23.06 15.47 6.72
N GLN A 153 22.71 14.69 5.70
CA GLN A 153 23.67 13.87 4.96
C GLN A 153 24.79 14.70 4.35
N THR A 154 24.47 15.87 3.79
CA THR A 154 25.46 16.81 3.24
C THR A 154 26.41 17.32 4.32
N GLN A 155 25.94 17.58 5.53
CA GLN A 155 26.76 17.98 6.67
C GLN A 155 27.63 16.83 7.19
N LEU A 156 27.08 15.63 7.29
CA LEU A 156 27.78 14.44 7.75
C LEU A 156 28.88 13.98 6.80
N ALA A 157 28.76 14.26 5.51
CA ALA A 157 29.80 13.98 4.51
C ALA A 157 31.11 14.72 4.77
N GLN A 158 31.10 15.77 5.61
CA GLN A 158 32.30 16.50 6.03
C GLN A 158 33.01 15.85 7.24
N LEU A 159 32.38 14.89 7.89
CA LEU A 159 32.92 14.18 9.04
C LEU A 159 33.50 12.82 8.63
N THR A 160 34.63 12.45 9.26
CA THR A 160 35.13 11.08 9.11
C THR A 160 34.25 10.11 9.91
N GLN A 161 34.31 8.84 9.54
CA GLN A 161 33.61 7.75 10.23
C GLN A 161 33.94 7.72 11.73
N ALA A 162 35.23 7.84 12.09
CA ALA A 162 35.69 7.92 13.47
C ALA A 162 35.09 9.10 14.24
N GLN A 163 34.95 10.26 13.60
CA GLN A 163 34.31 11.43 14.19
C GLN A 163 32.81 11.18 14.42
N GLN A 164 32.10 10.60 13.47
CA GLN A 164 30.69 10.26 13.61
C GLN A 164 30.47 9.25 14.75
N ALA A 165 31.27 8.20 14.81
CA ALA A 165 31.21 7.21 15.88
C ALA A 165 31.52 7.79 17.27
N ALA A 166 32.46 8.75 17.37
CA ALA A 166 32.75 9.45 18.59
C ALA A 166 31.59 10.37 19.02
N LEU A 167 30.96 11.04 18.07
CA LEU A 167 29.80 11.90 18.35
C LEU A 167 28.57 11.07 18.77
N TRP A 168 28.39 9.84 18.26
CA TRP A 168 27.40 8.93 18.78
C TRP A 168 27.54 8.69 20.28
N GLN A 169 28.76 8.40 20.75
CA GLN A 169 29.05 8.12 22.17
C GLN A 169 28.86 9.34 23.08
N GLN A 170 29.01 10.55 22.56
CA GLN A 170 28.91 11.81 23.32
C GLN A 170 27.49 12.42 23.23
N GLY A 171 26.68 11.94 22.25
CA GLY A 171 25.35 12.46 22.03
C GLY A 171 24.35 12.06 23.10
N THR A 172 23.28 12.83 23.20
CA THR A 172 22.09 12.49 23.98
C THR A 172 20.93 12.38 23.00
N TRP A 173 20.29 11.23 22.97
CA TRP A 173 19.25 10.91 22.02
C TRP A 173 17.90 10.81 22.75
N SER A 174 16.83 11.29 22.14
CA SER A 174 15.49 11.11 22.69
C SER A 174 15.05 9.65 22.57
N GLN A 175 14.14 9.24 23.44
CA GLN A 175 13.56 7.90 23.40
C GLN A 175 12.92 7.60 22.03
N THR A 176 12.19 8.56 21.46
CA THR A 176 11.58 8.45 20.15
C THR A 176 12.61 8.26 19.03
N GLN A 177 13.73 9.01 19.05
CA GLN A 177 14.81 8.83 18.07
C GLN A 177 15.45 7.45 18.17
N LEU A 178 15.69 6.96 19.39
CA LEU A 178 16.24 5.62 19.60
C LEU A 178 15.26 4.53 19.19
N ALA A 179 13.97 4.69 19.45
CA ALA A 179 12.95 3.74 19.02
C ALA A 179 12.82 3.67 17.49
N GLN A 180 12.93 4.79 16.80
CA GLN A 180 12.98 4.81 15.33
C GLN A 180 14.25 4.14 14.82
N LEU A 181 15.41 4.46 15.42
CA LEU A 181 16.68 3.82 15.07
C LEU A 181 16.65 2.31 15.30
N TYR A 182 15.95 1.83 16.33
CA TYR A 182 15.70 0.40 16.55
C TYR A 182 14.97 -0.22 15.38
N ASN A 183 13.88 0.38 14.92
CA ASN A 183 13.11 -0.14 13.78
C ASN A 183 13.95 -0.17 12.48
N ASP A 184 14.91 0.75 12.33
CA ASP A 184 15.75 0.87 11.13
C ASP A 184 16.98 -0.06 11.14
N MET A 185 17.50 -0.39 12.30
CA MET A 185 18.79 -1.08 12.41
C MET A 185 18.72 -2.47 13.05
N MET A 186 17.71 -2.73 13.89
CA MET A 186 17.60 -4.04 14.52
C MET A 186 17.00 -5.06 13.55
N PRO A 187 17.57 -6.27 13.49
CA PRO A 187 16.97 -7.33 12.68
C PRO A 187 15.59 -7.71 13.25
N PRO A 188 14.62 -8.02 12.40
CA PRO A 188 13.32 -8.49 12.87
C PRO A 188 13.46 -9.79 13.66
N THR A 189 12.67 -9.94 14.70
CA THR A 189 12.65 -11.14 15.56
C THR A 189 11.45 -12.05 15.26
N VAL A 190 10.48 -11.52 14.53
CA VAL A 190 9.29 -12.24 14.04
C VAL A 190 9.08 -11.91 12.57
N SER A 191 8.41 -12.78 11.85
CA SER A 191 8.02 -12.53 10.47
C SER A 191 6.86 -11.52 10.41
N ASP A 192 6.91 -10.63 9.42
CA ASP A 192 5.80 -9.74 9.10
C ASP A 192 4.73 -10.43 8.22
N ALA A 193 5.05 -11.59 7.66
CA ALA A 193 4.11 -12.40 6.90
C ALA A 193 3.26 -13.30 7.82
N THR A 194 2.11 -13.71 7.33
CA THR A 194 1.28 -14.75 7.94
C THR A 194 1.56 -16.11 7.29
N LEU A 195 1.13 -17.19 7.95
CA LEU A 195 1.20 -18.53 7.38
C LEU A 195 0.41 -18.64 6.06
N GLU A 196 -0.75 -18.00 5.99
CA GLU A 196 -1.62 -17.96 4.82
C GLU A 196 -0.92 -17.27 3.65
N GLU A 197 -0.36 -16.07 3.86
CA GLU A 197 0.44 -15.36 2.86
C GLU A 197 1.63 -16.18 2.37
N ASN A 198 2.25 -16.97 3.25
CA ASN A 198 3.32 -17.86 2.83
C ASN A 198 2.83 -19.00 1.95
N TYR A 199 1.67 -19.59 2.23
CA TYR A 199 1.08 -20.58 1.34
C TYR A 199 0.74 -19.97 -0.02
N ASP A 200 0.20 -18.75 -0.07
CA ASP A 200 -0.07 -18.03 -1.31
C ASP A 200 1.22 -17.77 -2.11
N ARG A 201 2.28 -17.31 -1.45
CA ARG A 201 3.60 -17.10 -2.07
C ARG A 201 4.22 -18.38 -2.61
N LEU A 202 3.96 -19.52 -1.96
CA LEU A 202 4.36 -20.85 -2.43
C LEU A 202 3.52 -21.32 -3.63
N GLY A 203 2.42 -20.61 -3.93
CA GLY A 203 1.48 -20.94 -5.00
C GLY A 203 0.50 -22.05 -4.63
N TYR A 204 0.32 -22.30 -3.33
CA TYR A 204 -0.72 -23.18 -2.84
C TYR A 204 -2.06 -22.45 -2.85
N ALA A 205 -3.10 -23.10 -3.35
CA ALA A 205 -4.48 -22.65 -3.27
C ALA A 205 -5.35 -23.81 -2.77
N ASP A 206 -6.22 -23.49 -1.82
CA ASP A 206 -7.23 -24.44 -1.39
C ASP A 206 -8.38 -24.46 -2.41
N LEU A 207 -8.55 -25.59 -3.09
CA LEU A 207 -9.58 -25.74 -4.12
C LEU A 207 -10.99 -25.88 -3.52
N GLU A 208 -11.09 -26.14 -2.21
CA GLU A 208 -12.38 -26.24 -1.49
C GLU A 208 -12.81 -24.89 -0.92
N HIS A 209 -11.84 -23.97 -0.69
CA HIS A 209 -12.08 -22.61 -0.20
C HIS A 209 -11.38 -21.59 -1.11
N PRO A 210 -11.90 -21.37 -2.34
CA PRO A 210 -11.28 -20.44 -3.28
C PRO A 210 -11.48 -18.99 -2.84
N ASP A 211 -10.43 -18.16 -2.96
CA ASP A 211 -10.48 -16.70 -2.67
C ASP A 211 -11.40 -15.95 -3.63
N GLY A 212 -11.64 -16.51 -4.80
CA GLY A 212 -12.52 -15.91 -5.80
C GLY A 212 -13.02 -16.91 -6.83
N ILE A 213 -14.22 -16.68 -7.29
CA ILE A 213 -14.88 -17.49 -8.32
C ILE A 213 -15.21 -16.62 -9.51
N ASN A 214 -14.71 -16.99 -10.70
CA ASN A 214 -15.06 -16.32 -11.94
C ASN A 214 -16.18 -17.08 -12.63
N LEU A 215 -17.33 -16.44 -12.79
CA LEU A 215 -18.48 -16.99 -13.50
C LEU A 215 -18.54 -16.40 -14.91
N TYR A 216 -18.65 -17.26 -15.93
CA TYR A 216 -18.73 -16.88 -17.32
C TYR A 216 -20.10 -17.27 -17.86
N ALA A 217 -21.00 -16.30 -17.99
CA ALA A 217 -22.33 -16.51 -18.57
C ALA A 217 -22.23 -16.72 -20.09
N ALA A 218 -23.03 -17.62 -20.64
CA ALA A 218 -23.07 -17.87 -22.08
C ALA A 218 -23.81 -16.77 -22.86
N SER A 219 -24.69 -16.04 -22.19
CA SER A 219 -25.46 -14.93 -22.77
C SER A 219 -25.70 -13.82 -21.71
N PHE A 220 -26.19 -12.65 -22.16
CA PHE A 220 -26.61 -11.57 -21.23
C PHE A 220 -27.80 -12.01 -20.38
N ALA A 221 -28.72 -12.81 -20.91
CA ALA A 221 -29.85 -13.33 -20.16
C ALA A 221 -29.39 -14.26 -19.03
N ASP A 222 -28.45 -15.16 -19.30
CA ASP A 222 -27.87 -16.05 -18.29
C ASP A 222 -27.10 -15.26 -17.20
N LYS A 223 -26.44 -14.15 -17.58
CA LYS A 223 -25.79 -13.24 -16.63
C LYS A 223 -26.82 -12.62 -15.68
N ASP A 224 -27.94 -12.14 -16.21
CA ASP A 224 -28.99 -11.53 -15.40
C ASP A 224 -29.67 -12.58 -14.49
N GLU A 225 -29.78 -13.83 -14.93
CA GLU A 225 -30.26 -14.95 -14.11
C GLU A 225 -29.28 -15.24 -12.95
N ILE A 226 -27.97 -15.28 -13.21
CA ILE A 226 -26.95 -15.45 -12.17
C ILE A 226 -27.04 -14.31 -11.13
N ALA A 227 -27.15 -13.06 -11.59
CA ALA A 227 -27.31 -11.90 -10.70
C ALA A 227 -28.58 -12.00 -9.84
N GLY A 228 -29.67 -12.50 -10.41
CA GLY A 228 -30.94 -12.75 -9.72
C GLY A 228 -30.80 -13.80 -8.61
N VAL A 229 -30.12 -14.91 -8.90
CA VAL A 229 -29.87 -15.97 -7.90
C VAL A 229 -29.01 -15.45 -6.74
N ILE A 230 -27.97 -14.67 -7.03
CA ILE A 230 -27.12 -14.06 -5.97
C ILE A 230 -27.96 -13.08 -5.13
N ALA A 231 -28.78 -12.24 -5.75
CA ALA A 231 -29.63 -11.30 -5.04
C ALA A 231 -30.67 -12.01 -4.14
N GLU A 232 -31.25 -13.11 -4.63
CA GLU A 232 -32.17 -13.94 -3.82
C GLU A 232 -31.47 -14.54 -2.61
N TYR A 233 -30.29 -15.13 -2.80
CA TYR A 233 -29.47 -15.65 -1.70
C TYR A 233 -29.15 -14.56 -0.67
N ASN A 234 -28.62 -13.41 -1.11
CA ASN A 234 -28.23 -12.31 -0.26
C ASN A 234 -29.40 -11.73 0.55
N SER A 235 -30.63 -11.81 0.03
CA SER A 235 -31.83 -11.37 0.76
C SER A 235 -32.18 -12.24 1.95
N GLY A 236 -31.65 -13.46 2.01
CA GLY A 236 -31.93 -14.46 3.04
C GLY A 236 -30.85 -14.62 4.09
N VAL A 237 -29.70 -13.92 3.98
CA VAL A 237 -28.53 -14.08 4.86
C VAL A 237 -28.10 -12.75 5.46
N PRO A 238 -27.40 -12.75 6.66
CA PRO A 238 -26.78 -11.58 7.23
C PRO A 238 -25.76 -10.94 6.28
N GLU A 239 -25.45 -9.65 6.50
CA GLU A 239 -24.54 -8.87 5.64
C GLU A 239 -23.14 -9.51 5.52
N ASP A 240 -22.63 -10.07 6.60
CA ASP A 240 -21.32 -10.74 6.65
C ASP A 240 -21.27 -12.06 5.83
N ASP A 241 -22.40 -12.66 5.56
CA ASP A 241 -22.53 -13.92 4.80
C ASP A 241 -22.96 -13.68 3.33
N GLN A 242 -23.11 -12.42 2.92
CA GLN A 242 -23.55 -12.08 1.55
C GLN A 242 -22.44 -12.28 0.53
N ILE A 243 -22.83 -12.76 -0.64
CA ILE A 243 -21.94 -12.88 -1.80
C ILE A 243 -21.74 -11.49 -2.42
N SER A 244 -20.50 -11.01 -2.37
CA SER A 244 -20.06 -9.82 -3.10
C SER A 244 -19.52 -10.22 -4.48
N TYR A 245 -19.91 -9.51 -5.54
CA TYR A 245 -19.41 -9.79 -6.89
C TYR A 245 -19.25 -8.52 -7.71
N THR A 246 -18.37 -8.59 -8.71
CA THR A 246 -18.19 -7.52 -9.70
C THR A 246 -18.69 -7.95 -11.06
N ASP A 247 -19.67 -7.24 -11.59
CA ASP A 247 -20.20 -7.45 -12.95
C ASP A 247 -19.36 -6.65 -13.97
N TYR A 248 -18.29 -7.27 -14.49
CA TYR A 248 -17.42 -6.64 -15.50
C TYR A 248 -18.15 -6.35 -16.82
N VAL A 249 -19.19 -7.13 -17.14
CA VAL A 249 -19.98 -6.91 -18.37
C VAL A 249 -20.83 -5.65 -18.22
N ALA A 250 -21.47 -5.45 -17.07
CA ALA A 250 -22.24 -4.25 -16.79
C ALA A 250 -21.36 -2.99 -16.80
N LEU A 251 -20.15 -3.06 -16.22
CA LEU A 251 -19.16 -1.97 -16.24
C LEU A 251 -18.76 -1.61 -17.69
N LEU A 252 -18.45 -2.60 -18.52
CA LEU A 252 -18.11 -2.38 -19.93
C LEU A 252 -19.30 -1.80 -20.72
N MET A 253 -20.51 -2.32 -20.50
CA MET A 253 -21.72 -1.83 -21.20
C MET A 253 -22.10 -0.42 -20.77
N SER A 254 -21.91 -0.06 -19.51
CA SER A 254 -22.08 1.33 -19.04
C SER A 254 -21.14 2.27 -19.76
N SER A 255 -19.86 1.91 -19.90
CA SER A 255 -18.87 2.70 -20.64
C SER A 255 -19.24 2.85 -22.12
N ILE A 256 -19.67 1.78 -22.77
CA ILE A 256 -20.12 1.80 -24.18
C ILE A 256 -21.36 2.67 -24.34
N THR A 257 -22.33 2.58 -23.43
CA THR A 257 -23.55 3.40 -23.46
C THR A 257 -23.24 4.88 -23.34
N ASN A 258 -22.29 5.25 -22.48
CA ASN A 258 -21.84 6.65 -22.33
C ASN A 258 -21.17 7.17 -23.62
N ILE A 259 -20.35 6.35 -24.29
CA ILE A 259 -19.72 6.69 -25.57
C ILE A 259 -20.79 6.87 -26.67
N ILE A 260 -21.75 5.95 -26.79
CA ILE A 260 -22.83 6.02 -27.77
C ILE A 260 -23.71 7.26 -27.53
N SER A 261 -24.01 7.56 -26.27
CA SER A 261 -24.76 8.77 -25.90
C SER A 261 -24.01 10.04 -26.29
N GLY A 262 -22.71 10.10 -26.03
CA GLY A 262 -21.84 11.21 -26.43
C GLY A 262 -21.82 11.42 -27.96
N ILE A 263 -21.65 10.34 -28.74
CA ILE A 263 -21.70 10.39 -30.19
C ILE A 263 -23.08 10.84 -30.70
N SER A 264 -24.17 10.34 -30.09
CA SER A 264 -25.52 10.70 -30.45
C SER A 264 -25.80 12.19 -30.21
N TYR A 265 -25.39 12.74 -29.09
CA TYR A 265 -25.50 14.19 -28.82
C TYR A 265 -24.70 15.04 -29.82
N LEU A 266 -23.51 14.59 -30.18
CA LEU A 266 -22.67 15.25 -31.18
C LEU A 266 -23.33 15.25 -32.56
N LEU A 267 -23.92 14.13 -33.01
CA LEU A 267 -24.69 14.03 -34.26
C LEU A 267 -25.93 14.91 -34.24
N ILE A 268 -26.68 14.93 -33.14
CA ILE A 268 -27.86 15.82 -32.98
C ILE A 268 -27.45 17.30 -33.08
N ALA A 269 -26.32 17.67 -32.45
CA ALA A 269 -25.80 19.04 -32.54
C ALA A 269 -25.41 19.42 -33.97
N PHE A 270 -24.74 18.52 -34.72
CA PHE A 270 -24.38 18.75 -36.14
C PHE A 270 -25.62 18.88 -37.02
N VAL A 271 -26.64 18.01 -36.84
CA VAL A 271 -27.90 18.09 -37.57
C VAL A 271 -28.63 19.40 -37.24
N GLY A 272 -28.67 19.78 -35.96
CA GLY A 272 -29.28 21.05 -35.53
C GLY A 272 -28.61 22.28 -36.16
N ILE A 273 -27.29 22.33 -36.16
CA ILE A 273 -26.52 23.41 -36.81
C ILE A 273 -26.75 23.42 -38.31
N SER A 274 -26.77 22.26 -38.97
CA SER A 274 -27.00 22.13 -40.41
C SER A 274 -28.39 22.65 -40.80
N LEU A 275 -29.42 22.37 -39.99
CA LEU A 275 -30.78 22.84 -40.20
C LEU A 275 -30.92 24.37 -40.01
N VAL A 276 -30.14 24.96 -39.11
CA VAL A 276 -30.17 26.42 -38.86
C VAL A 276 -29.42 27.18 -39.98
N VAL A 277 -28.41 26.59 -40.56
CA VAL A 277 -27.56 27.19 -41.62
C VAL A 277 -28.13 27.01 -43.02
N SER A 278 -29.01 26.05 -43.22
CA SER A 278 -29.72 25.78 -44.50
C SER A 278 -30.97 26.65 -44.65
#